data_ba6e9cf81ed15fc07cbec30fedbb5876
#
_entry.id   ba6e9cf81ed15fc07cbec30fedbb5876
#
_cell.length_a   1.000
_cell.length_b   1.000
_cell.length_c   1.000
_cell.angle_alpha   90.00
_cell.angle_beta   90.00
_cell.angle_gamma   90.00
#
_symmetry.space_group_name_H-M   'P 1'
#
loop_
_entity.id
_entity.type
_entity.pdbx_description
1 polymer ?
#
loop_
_entity_poly.entity_id
_entity_poly.type
_entity_poly.pdbx_seq_one_letter_code
_entity_poly.pdbx_strand_id
1 'polypeptide(L)'
;MSNAFFEHPILNSPYAYPARHWEMDEQGQPTQRIVDRRRRAEFITPIPKPKKRKSAGLQASLIFDEGAGLSSEAQQYDHTATINAVRAEVDKWRALPETQWRVTPETARLLRHWRQHEFAGIRPFFCQIEAI
;
A
#
# COMPACT_ATOMS: atom_id res chain seq x y z
N MET A 1 -13.43 11.41 28.08
CA MET A 1 -12.02 11.40 27.70
C MET A 1 -11.93 11.64 26.22
N SER A 2 -11.21 12.70 25.81
CA SER A 2 -10.98 13.03 24.41
C SER A 2 -10.17 11.88 23.78
N ASN A 3 -10.65 11.34 22.66
CA ASN A 3 -9.95 10.28 21.93
C ASN A 3 -9.06 10.94 20.87
N ALA A 4 -7.77 11.09 21.17
CA ALA A 4 -6.80 11.79 20.32
C ALA A 4 -6.75 11.27 18.89
N PHE A 5 -7.04 9.99 18.65
CA PHE A 5 -7.14 9.41 17.32
C PHE A 5 -8.26 10.07 16.49
N PHE A 6 -9.44 10.26 17.06
CA PHE A 6 -10.56 10.86 16.33
C PHE A 6 -10.40 12.37 16.11
N GLU A 7 -9.64 13.04 16.96
CA GLU A 7 -9.30 14.45 16.77
C GLU A 7 -8.22 14.66 15.70
N HIS A 8 -7.22 13.77 15.67
CA HIS A 8 -6.08 13.86 14.76
C HIS A 8 -5.77 12.51 14.09
N PRO A 9 -6.68 11.99 13.22
CA PRO A 9 -6.50 10.67 12.61
C PRO A 9 -5.33 10.62 11.62
N ILE A 10 -4.97 11.77 11.02
CA ILE A 10 -3.92 11.90 10.01
C ILE A 10 -2.67 12.46 10.65
N LEU A 11 -1.62 11.65 10.76
CA LEU A 11 -0.36 12.01 11.39
C LEU A 11 0.73 12.47 10.41
N ASN A 12 0.58 12.15 9.13
CA ASN A 12 1.60 12.42 8.12
C ASN A 12 1.03 13.26 6.98
N SER A 13 1.88 14.12 6.42
CA SER A 13 1.55 14.79 5.16
C SER A 13 1.48 13.75 4.02
N PRO A 14 0.53 13.85 3.08
CA PRO A 14 0.45 12.96 1.93
C PRO A 14 1.65 13.11 0.98
N TYR A 15 2.46 14.15 1.14
CA TYR A 15 3.62 14.47 0.33
C TYR A 15 4.96 14.05 0.96
N ALA A 16 4.93 13.59 2.21
CA ALA A 16 6.12 13.22 2.96
C ALA A 16 6.15 11.72 3.25
N TYR A 17 7.34 11.19 3.54
CA TYR A 17 7.51 9.83 4.02
C TYR A 17 6.63 9.61 5.26
N PRO A 18 5.81 8.54 5.29
CA PRO A 18 4.89 8.27 6.39
C PRO A 18 5.64 7.71 7.61
N ALA A 19 6.27 8.59 8.37
CA ALA A 19 7.17 8.23 9.47
C ALA A 19 6.44 7.78 10.75
N ARG A 20 5.13 8.03 10.86
CA ARG A 20 4.36 7.72 12.07
C ARG A 20 3.03 7.07 11.75
N HIS A 21 2.51 6.30 12.70
CA HIS A 21 1.15 5.76 12.61
C HIS A 21 0.55 5.53 13.98
N TRP A 22 -0.78 5.50 14.03
CA TRP A 22 -1.50 5.05 15.21
C TRP A 22 -1.36 3.54 15.35
N GLU A 23 -1.02 3.07 16.54
CA GLU A 23 -1.05 1.65 16.86
C GLU A 23 -2.50 1.17 16.91
N MET A 24 -2.74 0.00 16.33
CA MET A 24 -4.05 -0.66 16.35
C MET A 24 -3.93 -1.95 17.17
N ASP A 25 -5.00 -2.31 17.87
CA ASP A 25 -5.11 -3.61 18.53
C ASP A 25 -5.47 -4.73 17.53
N GLU A 26 -5.61 -5.96 18.02
CA GLU A 26 -5.94 -7.13 17.19
C GLU A 26 -7.33 -7.02 16.55
N GLN A 27 -8.21 -6.18 17.09
CA GLN A 27 -9.54 -5.90 16.57
C GLN A 27 -9.55 -4.71 15.60
N GLY A 28 -8.39 -4.10 15.34
CA GLY A 28 -8.25 -2.94 14.47
C GLY A 28 -8.70 -1.62 15.11
N GLN A 29 -8.84 -1.57 16.44
CA GLN A 29 -9.15 -0.33 17.14
C GLN A 29 -7.88 0.42 17.55
N PRO A 30 -7.90 1.76 17.56
CA PRO A 30 -6.73 2.55 17.94
C PRO A 30 -6.44 2.45 19.45
N THR A 31 -5.20 2.13 19.80
CA THR A 31 -4.73 2.04 21.19
C THR A 31 -4.37 3.38 21.81
N GLN A 32 -4.60 4.51 21.12
CA GLN A 32 -4.20 5.87 21.52
C GLN A 32 -2.67 6.09 21.57
N ARG A 33 -1.91 5.14 21.05
CA ARG A 33 -0.45 5.23 20.99
C ARG A 33 0.02 5.52 19.58
N ILE A 34 0.97 6.46 19.45
CA ILE A 34 1.65 6.76 18.20
C ILE A 34 2.97 6.00 18.16
N VAL A 35 3.24 5.35 17.06
CA VAL A 35 4.48 4.63 16.78
C VAL A 35 5.29 5.41 15.76
N ASP A 36 6.54 5.77 16.12
CA ASP A 36 7.46 6.55 15.27
C ASP A 36 8.19 5.65 14.27
N ARG A 37 7.42 4.99 13.42
CA ARG A 37 7.92 4.23 12.27
C ARG A 37 6.83 4.13 11.21
N ARG A 38 7.22 3.80 9.99
CA ARG A 38 6.28 3.48 8.92
C ARG A 38 5.46 2.23 9.29
N ARG A 39 4.15 2.30 9.07
CA ARG A 39 3.28 1.14 9.25
C ARG A 39 3.64 0.05 8.25
N ARG A 40 3.76 -1.18 8.73
CA ARG A 40 3.98 -2.35 7.89
C ARG A 40 2.69 -2.72 7.16
N ALA A 41 2.82 -3.44 6.04
CA ALA A 41 1.66 -4.09 5.43
C ALA A 41 1.28 -5.29 6.32
N GLU A 42 0.07 -5.26 6.85
CA GLU A 42 -0.45 -6.24 7.81
C GLU A 42 -1.81 -6.78 7.39
N PHE A 43 -2.48 -6.10 6.45
CA PHE A 43 -3.80 -6.48 6.01
C PHE A 43 -3.80 -7.00 4.58
N ILE A 44 -4.47 -8.13 4.40
CA ILE A 44 -4.86 -8.63 3.09
C ILE A 44 -6.31 -8.17 2.88
N THR A 45 -6.52 -7.33 1.88
CA THR A 45 -7.89 -6.95 1.50
C THR A 45 -8.51 -8.13 0.76
N PRO A 46 -9.57 -8.76 1.29
CA PRO A 46 -10.23 -9.84 0.58
C PRO A 46 -10.83 -9.30 -0.72
N ILE A 47 -10.58 -10.01 -1.82
CA ILE A 47 -11.22 -9.70 -3.11
C ILE A 47 -12.70 -10.06 -2.99
N PRO A 48 -13.63 -9.12 -3.18
CA PRO A 48 -15.05 -9.42 -3.10
C PRO A 48 -15.43 -10.48 -4.14
N LYS A 49 -16.11 -11.54 -3.69
CA LYS A 49 -16.66 -12.53 -4.64
C LYS A 49 -17.66 -11.85 -5.58
N PRO A 50 -17.59 -12.07 -6.89
CA PRO A 50 -18.58 -11.55 -7.79
C PRO A 50 -19.97 -12.07 -7.40
N LYS A 51 -20.94 -11.18 -7.28
CA LYS A 51 -22.33 -11.58 -6.99
C LYS A 51 -22.79 -12.48 -8.13
N LYS A 52 -23.18 -13.75 -7.82
CA LYS A 52 -23.82 -14.63 -8.80
C LYS A 52 -25.03 -13.91 -9.36
N ARG A 53 -25.03 -13.58 -10.65
CA ARG A 53 -26.23 -13.15 -11.35
C ARG A 53 -27.17 -14.36 -11.37
N LYS A 54 -28.36 -14.22 -10.76
CA LYS A 54 -29.44 -15.18 -10.96
C LYS A 54 -29.82 -15.11 -12.44
N SER A 55 -29.27 -15.99 -13.25
CA SER A 55 -29.72 -16.14 -14.62
C SER A 55 -31.07 -16.84 -14.61
N ALA A 56 -32.14 -16.06 -14.81
CA ALA A 56 -33.39 -16.61 -15.26
C ALA A 56 -33.22 -16.91 -16.75
N GLY A 57 -33.08 -18.18 -17.12
CA GLY A 57 -33.06 -18.58 -18.53
C GLY A 57 -32.06 -19.68 -18.83
N LEU A 58 -32.57 -20.75 -19.40
CA LEU A 58 -31.89 -21.90 -19.92
C LEU A 58 -30.74 -21.52 -20.89
N GLN A 59 -29.58 -21.30 -20.36
CA GLN A 59 -28.35 -21.43 -21.13
C GLN A 59 -27.49 -22.45 -20.38
N ALA A 60 -27.18 -23.55 -21.09
CA ALA A 60 -26.27 -24.58 -20.61
C ALA A 60 -25.01 -23.88 -20.10
N SER A 61 -24.89 -23.77 -18.80
CA SER A 61 -23.65 -23.30 -18.19
C SER A 61 -22.61 -24.34 -18.56
N LEU A 62 -21.59 -23.96 -19.26
CA LEU A 62 -20.32 -24.67 -19.19
C LEU A 62 -20.01 -24.75 -17.70
N ILE A 63 -20.27 -25.94 -17.14
CA ILE A 63 -20.00 -26.26 -15.76
C ILE A 63 -18.46 -26.30 -15.64
N PHE A 64 -17.87 -25.17 -15.39
CA PHE A 64 -16.62 -25.17 -14.66
C PHE A 64 -17.01 -25.61 -13.27
N ASP A 65 -16.64 -26.85 -12.94
CA ASP A 65 -16.82 -27.44 -11.63
C ASP A 65 -16.17 -26.53 -10.58
N GLU A 66 -16.99 -25.71 -9.90
CA GLU A 66 -16.56 -24.85 -8.79
C GLU A 66 -16.12 -25.68 -7.56
N GLY A 67 -16.19 -27.01 -7.63
CA GLY A 67 -15.83 -27.92 -6.55
C GLY A 67 -14.37 -28.34 -6.49
N ALA A 68 -13.60 -28.19 -7.55
CA ALA A 68 -12.24 -28.74 -7.62
C ALA A 68 -11.13 -27.74 -7.98
N GLY A 69 -11.44 -26.48 -8.21
CA GLY A 69 -10.42 -25.54 -8.63
C GLY A 69 -10.73 -24.11 -8.25
N LEU A 70 -9.83 -23.52 -7.50
CA LEU A 70 -9.73 -22.08 -7.38
C LEU A 70 -10.83 -21.39 -6.56
N SER A 71 -11.08 -21.87 -5.34
CA SER A 71 -11.76 -21.01 -4.39
C SER A 71 -10.81 -19.82 -4.11
N SER A 72 -11.31 -18.62 -4.34
CA SER A 72 -10.57 -17.38 -4.05
C SER A 72 -10.10 -17.29 -2.59
N GLU A 73 -10.62 -18.12 -1.71
CA GLU A 73 -10.20 -18.25 -0.32
C GLU A 73 -8.93 -19.12 -0.17
N ALA A 74 -8.72 -20.14 -1.02
CA ALA A 74 -7.52 -20.97 -0.99
C ALA A 74 -6.33 -20.32 -1.72
N GLN A 75 -6.58 -19.31 -2.54
CA GLN A 75 -5.57 -18.56 -3.29
C GLN A 75 -5.38 -17.13 -2.76
N GLN A 76 -5.65 -16.89 -1.49
CA GLN A 76 -5.24 -15.64 -0.88
C GLN A 76 -3.71 -15.62 -0.78
N TYR A 77 -3.09 -15.12 -1.85
CA TYR A 77 -1.66 -14.87 -1.85
C TYR A 77 -1.36 -13.77 -0.84
N ASP A 78 -0.70 -14.12 0.25
CA ASP A 78 -0.20 -13.17 1.22
C ASP A 78 1.00 -12.41 0.64
N HIS A 79 0.74 -11.24 0.09
CA HIS A 79 1.77 -10.35 -0.46
C HIS A 79 2.36 -9.38 0.60
N THR A 80 1.90 -9.43 1.84
CA THR A 80 2.35 -8.48 2.89
C THR A 80 3.85 -8.63 3.18
N ALA A 81 4.35 -9.85 3.22
CA ALA A 81 5.77 -10.14 3.40
C ALA A 81 6.61 -9.54 2.25
N THR A 82 6.17 -9.74 1.01
CA THR A 82 6.84 -9.21 -0.19
C THR A 82 6.83 -7.68 -0.19
N ILE A 83 5.68 -7.06 0.10
CA ILE A 83 5.57 -5.61 0.19
C ILE A 83 6.53 -5.04 1.25
N ASN A 84 6.58 -5.65 2.43
CA ASN A 84 7.47 -5.21 3.50
C ASN A 84 8.95 -5.37 3.13
N ALA A 85 9.32 -6.46 2.45
CA ALA A 85 10.67 -6.69 1.97
C ALA A 85 11.08 -5.65 0.91
N VAL A 86 10.23 -5.42 -0.10
CA VAL A 86 10.48 -4.40 -1.15
C VAL A 86 10.62 -3.02 -0.52
N ARG A 87 9.73 -2.63 0.40
CA ARG A 87 9.82 -1.34 1.09
C ARG A 87 11.12 -1.19 1.86
N ALA A 88 11.60 -2.23 2.53
CA ALA A 88 12.86 -2.20 3.25
C ALA A 88 14.06 -1.96 2.32
N GLU A 89 14.06 -2.62 1.14
CA GLU A 89 15.14 -2.42 0.16
C GLU A 89 15.06 -1.03 -0.50
N VAL A 90 13.86 -0.55 -0.82
CA VAL A 90 13.66 0.81 -1.35
C VAL A 90 14.10 1.87 -0.33
N ASP A 91 13.81 1.68 0.94
CA ASP A 91 14.23 2.61 1.99
C ASP A 91 15.77 2.66 2.14
N LYS A 92 16.44 1.51 2.07
CA LYS A 92 17.91 1.44 2.03
C LYS A 92 18.47 2.18 0.80
N TRP A 93 17.93 1.88 -0.39
CA TRP A 93 18.35 2.50 -1.63
C TRP A 93 18.13 4.02 -1.62
N ARG A 94 17.00 4.47 -1.09
CA ARG A 94 16.66 5.89 -0.96
C ARG A 94 17.62 6.66 -0.04
N ALA A 95 18.20 5.99 0.94
CA ALA A 95 19.18 6.55 1.85
C ALA A 95 20.58 6.67 1.22
N LEU A 96 20.84 6.02 0.08
CA LEU A 96 22.13 6.13 -0.61
C LEU A 96 22.31 7.52 -1.21
N PRO A 97 23.55 8.01 -1.29
CA PRO A 97 23.86 9.19 -2.08
C PRO A 97 23.58 8.93 -3.57
N GLU A 98 23.24 9.97 -4.33
CA GLU A 98 22.82 9.89 -5.72
C GLU A 98 23.83 9.13 -6.61
N THR A 99 25.13 9.30 -6.34
CA THR A 99 26.21 8.61 -7.05
C THR A 99 26.20 7.09 -6.90
N GLN A 100 25.47 6.57 -5.92
CA GLN A 100 25.36 5.14 -5.62
C GLN A 100 24.01 4.53 -6.04
N TRP A 101 23.12 5.30 -6.66
CA TRP A 101 21.81 4.79 -7.07
C TRP A 101 21.88 3.75 -8.18
N ARG A 102 23.00 3.69 -8.95
CA ARG A 102 23.22 2.74 -10.05
C ARG A 102 22.11 2.79 -11.11
N VAL A 103 21.64 3.97 -11.43
CA VAL A 103 20.64 4.24 -12.45
C VAL A 103 21.25 5.04 -13.59
N THR A 104 20.56 5.13 -14.73
CA THR A 104 21.02 5.98 -15.84
C THR A 104 20.95 7.47 -15.45
N PRO A 105 21.74 8.34 -16.09
CA PRO A 105 21.71 9.77 -15.84
C PRO A 105 20.31 10.38 -16.02
N GLU A 106 19.54 9.88 -16.98
CA GLU A 106 18.17 10.32 -17.26
C GLU A 106 17.24 9.94 -16.10
N THR A 107 17.34 8.71 -15.62
CA THR A 107 16.59 8.24 -14.45
C THR A 107 16.95 9.04 -13.19
N ALA A 108 18.25 9.28 -12.96
CA ALA A 108 18.69 10.10 -11.83
C ALA A 108 18.11 11.52 -11.89
N ARG A 109 18.08 12.13 -13.09
CA ARG A 109 17.50 13.46 -13.31
C ARG A 109 15.99 13.49 -13.02
N LEU A 110 15.24 12.47 -13.46
CA LEU A 110 13.80 12.35 -13.20
C LEU A 110 13.52 12.16 -11.71
N LEU A 111 14.23 11.25 -11.05
CA LEU A 111 14.09 11.00 -9.62
C LEU A 111 14.37 12.26 -8.79
N ARG A 112 15.43 13.00 -9.15
CA ARG A 112 15.74 14.28 -8.52
C ARG A 112 14.62 15.29 -8.73
N HIS A 113 14.10 15.40 -9.96
CA HIS A 113 13.00 16.29 -10.26
C HIS A 113 11.78 15.99 -9.39
N TRP A 114 11.32 14.74 -9.34
CA TRP A 114 10.14 14.39 -8.54
C TRP A 114 10.31 14.54 -7.03
N ARG A 115 11.52 14.40 -6.53
CA ARG A 115 11.82 14.47 -5.10
C ARG A 115 12.13 15.88 -4.60
N GLN A 116 12.70 16.73 -5.41
CA GLN A 116 13.29 18.00 -4.98
C GLN A 116 12.68 19.23 -5.66
N HIS A 117 11.94 19.05 -6.78
CA HIS A 117 11.36 20.18 -7.48
C HIS A 117 10.25 20.83 -6.64
N GLU A 118 10.29 22.15 -6.51
CA GLU A 118 9.22 22.93 -5.91
C GLU A 118 8.11 23.16 -6.94
N PHE A 119 7.04 22.39 -6.84
CA PHE A 119 5.89 22.52 -7.72
C PHE A 119 5.04 23.72 -7.31
N ALA A 120 4.82 24.64 -8.23
CA ALA A 120 3.99 25.83 -8.00
C ALA A 120 2.47 25.52 -7.84
N GLY A 121 2.08 24.31 -8.18
CA GLY A 121 0.67 23.87 -8.14
C GLY A 121 0.54 22.43 -7.65
N ILE A 122 -0.12 21.58 -8.44
CA ILE A 122 -0.31 20.17 -8.12
C ILE A 122 1.05 19.45 -8.12
N ARG A 123 1.37 18.78 -7.03
CA ARG A 123 2.58 17.97 -6.90
C ARG A 123 2.24 16.50 -6.64
N PRO A 124 3.10 15.53 -7.03
CA PRO A 124 2.84 14.13 -6.80
C PRO A 124 2.83 13.81 -5.29
N PHE A 125 1.94 12.90 -4.89
CA PHE A 125 1.95 12.35 -3.55
C PHE A 125 3.16 11.45 -3.32
N PHE A 126 3.53 11.26 -2.07
CA PHE A 126 4.63 10.36 -1.72
C PHE A 126 4.44 8.95 -2.30
N CYS A 127 3.23 8.38 -2.22
CA CYS A 127 2.95 7.05 -2.75
C CYS A 127 3.15 6.95 -4.28
N GLN A 128 2.90 8.04 -5.02
CA GLN A 128 3.14 8.07 -6.47
C GLN A 128 4.64 8.08 -6.78
N ILE A 129 5.42 8.87 -6.02
CA ILE A 129 6.89 8.90 -6.18
C ILE A 129 7.50 7.54 -5.76
N GLU A 130 6.93 6.87 -4.77
CA GLU A 130 7.41 5.56 -4.32
C GLU A 130 7.15 4.45 -5.33
N ALA A 131 6.08 4.55 -6.11
CA ALA A 131 5.66 3.54 -7.09
C ALA A 131 6.47 3.59 -8.41
N ILE A 132 7.25 4.64 -8.63
CA ILE A 132 8.11 4.83 -9.82
C ILE A 132 9.49 4.24 -9.59
#